data_6175b216763b29521361389a812d5411
#
_entry.id   6175b216763b29521361389a812d5411
#
_cell.length_a   1.000
_cell.length_b   1.000
_cell.length_c   1.000
_cell.angle_alpha   90.00
_cell.angle_beta   90.00
_cell.angle_gamma   90.00
#
_symmetry.space_group_name_H-M   'P 1'
#
loop_
_entity.id
_entity.type
_entity.pdbx_description
1 polymer ?
#
loop_
_entity_poly.entity_id
_entity_poly.type
_entity_poly.pdbx_seq_one_letter_code
_entity_poly.pdbx_strand_id
1 'polypeptide(L)'
;FTRAKAPYNFNNKKVKYFKHFSIVSIKPRALKEYTKLEMGKIEKIEGIELLRAIENNLNLGTFIIHGSSFSVDVNQDLMRAIDIMPKDRIRKLY
;
A
#
# COMPACT_ATOMS: atom_id res chain seq x y z
N PHE A 1 -0.67 6.52 6.14
CA PHE A 1 -0.34 6.38 4.71
C PHE A 1 0.17 7.70 4.17
N THR A 2 1.24 7.70 3.40
CA THR A 2 1.81 8.88 2.73
C THR A 2 2.78 8.42 1.65
N ARG A 3 2.98 9.23 0.62
CA ARG A 3 4.01 9.00 -0.42
C ARG A 3 5.40 9.43 0.04
N ALA A 4 5.48 10.27 1.07
CA ALA A 4 6.74 10.69 1.69
C ALA A 4 7.26 9.64 2.67
N LYS A 5 8.55 9.70 3.01
CA LYS A 5 9.13 8.90 4.10
C LYS A 5 8.64 9.46 5.44
N ALA A 6 7.73 8.75 6.09
CA ALA A 6 7.20 9.09 7.41
C ALA A 6 7.43 7.94 8.39
N PRO A 7 7.87 8.24 9.63
CA PRO A 7 8.16 9.57 10.17
C PRO A 7 9.41 10.20 9.55
N TYR A 8 9.47 11.54 9.54
CA TYR A 8 10.65 12.27 9.13
C TYR A 8 11.82 12.00 10.10
N ASN A 9 12.97 11.63 9.55
CA ASN A 9 14.14 11.23 10.33
C ASN A 9 15.01 12.44 10.70
N PHE A 10 14.55 13.24 11.61
CA PHE A 10 15.23 14.47 12.05
C PHE A 10 16.65 14.21 12.61
N ASN A 11 16.81 13.13 13.37
CA ASN A 11 18.07 12.83 14.08
C ASN A 11 18.99 11.88 13.31
N ASN A 12 18.75 11.59 12.06
CA ASN A 12 19.51 10.64 11.25
C ASN A 12 19.71 9.24 11.88
N LYS A 13 18.77 8.84 12.76
CA LYS A 13 18.78 7.51 13.38
C LYS A 13 18.31 6.45 12.40
N LYS A 14 18.67 5.20 12.66
CA LYS A 14 18.15 4.08 11.87
C LYS A 14 16.64 3.95 12.06
N VAL A 15 15.85 4.31 11.04
CA VAL A 15 14.39 4.21 11.05
C VAL A 15 13.97 3.06 10.16
N LYS A 16 13.03 2.25 10.64
CA LYS A 16 12.39 1.20 9.84
C LYS A 16 11.14 1.77 9.19
N TYR A 17 11.15 1.83 7.87
CA TYR A 17 9.97 2.20 7.07
C TYR A 17 9.24 0.94 6.61
N PHE A 18 7.93 1.03 6.52
CA PHE A 18 7.08 -0.01 5.97
C PHE A 18 6.55 0.44 4.61
N LYS A 19 6.58 -0.47 3.64
CA LYS A 19 5.95 -0.26 2.34
C LYS A 19 4.52 -0.78 2.39
N HIS A 20 3.57 -0.01 1.88
CA HIS A 20 2.20 -0.49 1.73
C HIS A 20 2.16 -1.64 0.71
N PHE A 21 1.49 -2.71 1.09
CA PHE A 21 1.20 -3.82 0.21
C PHE A 21 -0.25 -3.69 -0.27
N SER A 22 -0.45 -3.68 -1.60
CA SER A 22 -1.72 -3.30 -2.22
C SER A 22 -2.81 -4.38 -2.12
N ILE A 23 -2.97 -4.98 -0.93
CA ILE A 23 -4.08 -5.87 -0.62
C ILE A 23 -4.91 -5.23 0.50
N VAL A 24 -6.18 -4.99 0.21
CA VAL A 24 -7.13 -4.39 1.15
C VAL A 24 -8.35 -5.29 1.25
N SER A 25 -8.73 -5.64 2.48
CA SER A 25 -9.98 -6.34 2.77
C SER A 25 -10.94 -5.35 3.44
N ILE A 26 -12.16 -5.26 2.93
CA ILE A 26 -13.17 -4.32 3.43
C ILE A 26 -14.44 -5.11 3.78
N LYS A 27 -14.95 -4.93 5.00
CA LYS A 27 -16.26 -5.50 5.38
C LYS A 27 -17.37 -4.85 4.52
N PRO A 28 -18.38 -5.59 4.04
CA PRO A 28 -19.45 -5.07 3.18
C PRO A 28 -20.14 -3.82 3.75
N ARG A 29 -20.37 -3.80 5.08
CA ARG A 29 -20.92 -2.63 5.75
C ARG A 29 -20.02 -1.41 5.65
N ALA A 30 -18.73 -1.58 5.93
CA ALA A 30 -17.75 -0.49 5.84
C ALA A 30 -17.60 0.01 4.40
N LEU A 31 -17.68 -0.87 3.41
CA LEU A 31 -17.65 -0.49 2.00
C LEU A 31 -18.87 0.39 1.65
N LYS A 32 -20.07 0.03 2.11
CA LYS A 32 -21.28 0.85 1.92
C LYS A 32 -21.18 2.23 2.56
N GLU A 33 -20.50 2.33 3.70
CA GLU A 33 -20.25 3.61 4.36
C GLU A 33 -19.20 4.40 3.57
N TYR A 34 -18.09 3.77 3.22
CA TYR A 34 -16.98 4.38 2.47
C TYR A 34 -17.43 4.97 1.11
N THR A 35 -18.28 4.25 0.35
CA THR A 35 -18.75 4.72 -0.96
C THR A 35 -19.63 5.97 -0.93
N LYS A 36 -20.12 6.35 0.25
CA LYS A 36 -20.90 7.58 0.46
C LYS A 36 -20.06 8.78 0.86
N LEU A 37 -18.78 8.56 1.17
CA LEU A 37 -17.88 9.61 1.63
C LEU A 37 -17.36 10.41 0.45
N GLU A 38 -17.31 11.72 0.61
CA GLU A 38 -16.63 12.59 -0.33
C GLU A 38 -15.11 12.47 -0.18
N MET A 39 -14.40 12.78 -1.25
CA MET A 39 -12.95 12.78 -1.28
C MET A 39 -12.39 13.81 -0.30
N GLY A 40 -11.56 13.35 0.63
CA GLY A 40 -10.97 14.17 1.67
C GLY A 40 -9.86 15.11 1.16
N LYS A 41 -9.42 16.00 2.01
CA LYS A 41 -8.35 16.97 1.68
C LYS A 41 -7.00 16.26 1.53
N ILE A 42 -6.67 15.37 2.45
CA ILE A 42 -5.39 14.66 2.45
C ILE A 42 -5.36 13.65 1.31
N GLU A 43 -6.49 12.96 1.05
CA GLU A 43 -6.63 12.09 -0.11
C GLU A 43 -6.32 12.82 -1.43
N LYS A 44 -6.86 14.04 -1.61
CA LYS A 44 -6.61 14.87 -2.81
C LYS A 44 -5.14 15.24 -2.97
N ILE A 45 -4.43 15.48 -1.88
CA ILE A 45 -3.01 15.87 -1.90
C ILE A 45 -2.13 14.65 -2.15
N GLU A 46 -2.35 13.56 -1.42
CA GLU A 46 -1.50 12.36 -1.46
C GLU A 46 -1.87 11.40 -2.61
N GLY A 47 -3.09 11.50 -3.15
CA GLY A 47 -3.62 10.56 -4.15
C GLY A 47 -3.70 9.13 -3.60
N ILE A 48 -4.11 8.98 -2.34
CA ILE A 48 -4.24 7.69 -1.65
C ILE A 48 -5.66 7.57 -1.11
N GLU A 49 -6.48 6.72 -1.72
CA GLU A 49 -7.92 6.58 -1.43
C GLU A 49 -8.19 6.12 0.00
N LEU A 50 -7.31 5.35 0.61
CA LEU A 50 -7.47 4.90 2.00
C LEU A 50 -7.44 6.04 3.02
N LEU A 51 -6.89 7.20 2.65
CA LEU A 51 -6.91 8.39 3.50
C LEU A 51 -8.32 8.92 3.71
N ARG A 52 -9.24 8.74 2.75
CA ARG A 52 -10.67 9.08 2.93
C ARG A 52 -11.28 8.36 4.11
N ALA A 53 -10.94 7.09 4.28
CA ALA A 53 -11.41 6.31 5.44
C ALA A 53 -10.90 6.91 6.75
N ILE A 54 -9.62 7.28 6.81
CA ILE A 54 -8.98 7.86 8.00
C ILE A 54 -9.56 9.25 8.30
N GLU A 55 -9.70 10.10 7.30
CA GLU A 55 -10.26 11.44 7.46
C GLU A 55 -11.72 11.43 7.96
N ASN A 56 -12.45 10.32 7.72
CA ASN A 56 -13.83 10.13 8.16
C ASN A 56 -13.97 9.17 9.35
N ASN A 57 -12.90 8.93 10.10
CA ASN A 57 -12.90 8.10 11.31
C ASN A 57 -13.35 6.64 11.10
N LEU A 58 -13.21 6.10 9.90
CA LEU A 58 -13.40 4.67 9.69
C LEU A 58 -12.19 3.91 10.22
N ASN A 59 -12.44 2.84 10.96
CA ASN A 59 -11.38 2.03 11.54
C ASN A 59 -10.61 1.27 10.46
N LEU A 60 -9.29 1.50 10.42
CA LEU A 60 -8.35 0.87 9.51
C LEU A 60 -7.37 0.02 10.31
N GLY A 61 -7.47 -1.30 10.17
CA GLY A 61 -6.49 -2.23 10.73
C GLY A 61 -5.35 -2.47 9.75
N THR A 62 -4.14 -2.63 10.27
CA THR A 62 -2.97 -3.01 9.47
C THR A 62 -2.25 -4.18 10.12
N PHE A 63 -1.59 -5.00 9.32
CA PHE A 63 -0.72 -6.07 9.82
C PHE A 63 0.57 -6.10 9.00
N ILE A 64 1.62 -6.59 9.62
CA ILE A 64 2.92 -6.70 8.95
C ILE A 64 3.00 -8.06 8.27
N ILE A 65 3.33 -8.04 6.99
CA ILE A 65 3.69 -9.24 6.23
C ILE A 65 5.19 -9.27 6.00
N HIS A 66 5.76 -10.46 5.99
CA HIS A 66 7.16 -10.68 5.65
C HIS A 66 7.26 -11.18 4.21
N GLY A 67 8.15 -10.58 3.45
CA GLY A 67 8.36 -10.89 2.05
C GLY A 67 8.80 -9.66 1.27
N SER A 68 9.18 -9.87 0.02
CA SER A 68 9.49 -8.80 -0.92
C SER A 68 8.50 -8.87 -2.08
N SER A 69 7.86 -7.77 -2.38
CA SER A 69 7.04 -7.62 -3.58
C SER A 69 7.37 -6.30 -4.26
N PHE A 70 7.17 -6.25 -5.55
CA PHE A 70 7.25 -5.01 -6.32
C PHE A 70 6.14 -4.99 -7.36
N SER A 71 5.70 -3.79 -7.72
CA SER A 71 4.75 -3.58 -8.79
C SER A 71 5.47 -3.53 -10.13
N VAL A 72 4.77 -3.86 -11.19
CA VAL A 72 5.25 -3.74 -12.57
C VAL A 72 4.51 -2.55 -13.19
N ASP A 73 5.09 -1.36 -13.06
CA ASP A 73 4.46 -0.11 -13.50
C ASP A 73 5.18 0.47 -14.74
N VAL A 74 6.46 0.13 -14.95
CA VAL A 74 7.28 0.59 -16.06
C VAL A 74 8.07 -0.56 -16.68
N ASN A 75 8.63 -0.36 -17.90
CA ASN A 75 9.38 -1.40 -18.61
C ASN A 75 10.55 -1.99 -17.81
N GLN A 76 11.22 -1.20 -16.99
CA GLN A 76 12.31 -1.70 -16.13
C GLN A 76 11.81 -2.72 -15.11
N ASP A 77 10.63 -2.49 -14.53
CA ASP A 77 10.00 -3.43 -13.60
C ASP A 77 9.61 -4.72 -14.32
N LEU A 78 9.12 -4.62 -15.56
CA LEU A 78 8.78 -5.79 -16.39
C LEU A 78 10.03 -6.65 -16.66
N MET A 79 11.14 -6.05 -17.06
CA MET A 79 12.40 -6.77 -17.28
C MET A 79 12.86 -7.48 -16.01
N ARG A 80 12.79 -6.78 -14.87
CA ARG A 80 13.08 -7.39 -13.55
C ARG A 80 12.14 -8.55 -13.22
N ALA A 81 10.85 -8.42 -13.53
CA ALA A 81 9.88 -9.49 -13.31
C ALA A 81 10.19 -10.72 -14.15
N ILE A 82 10.56 -10.54 -15.43
CA ILE A 82 10.96 -11.62 -16.34
C ILE A 82 12.16 -12.39 -15.78
N ASP A 83 13.15 -11.72 -15.21
CA ASP A 83 14.34 -12.35 -14.64
C ASP A 83 14.05 -13.14 -13.34
N ILE A 84 13.09 -12.67 -12.55
CA ILE A 84 12.78 -13.28 -11.24
C ILE A 84 11.75 -14.39 -11.37
N MET A 85 10.75 -14.24 -12.24
CA MET A 85 9.63 -15.17 -12.39
C MET A 85 10.04 -16.64 -12.58
N PRO A 86 11.10 -16.98 -13.34
CA PRO A 86 11.55 -18.39 -13.47
C PRO A 86 12.01 -19.01 -12.14
N LYS A 87 12.40 -18.18 -11.16
CA LYS A 87 12.92 -18.61 -9.85
C LYS A 87 11.83 -18.61 -8.78
N ASP A 88 10.62 -18.12 -9.11
CA ASP A 88 9.51 -18.07 -8.17
C ASP A 88 9.01 -19.48 -7.83
N ARG A 89 8.90 -19.74 -6.52
CA ARG A 89 8.40 -21.04 -6.02
C ARG A 89 6.95 -21.30 -6.41
N ILE A 90 6.12 -20.25 -6.43
CA ILE A 90 4.69 -20.35 -6.68
C ILE A 90 4.44 -20.74 -8.14
N ARG A 91 5.25 -20.22 -9.08
CA ARG A 91 5.17 -20.59 -10.50
C ARG A 91 5.29 -22.11 -10.74
N LYS A 92 6.01 -22.80 -9.87
CA LYS A 92 6.20 -24.26 -10.00
C LYS A 92 4.97 -25.07 -9.56
N LEU A 93 3.96 -24.41 -8.98
CA LEU A 93 2.71 -25.04 -8.55
C LEU A 93 1.62 -24.99 -9.62
N TYR A 94 1.84 -24.26 -10.69
CA TYR A 94 0.99 -24.10 -11.86
C TYR A 94 1.79 -24.43 -13.13
#